data_5a3c0cd7d922af322fd135644bc50172
#
_entry.id   5a3c0cd7d922af322fd135644bc50172
#
_cell.length_a   1.000
_cell.length_b   1.000
_cell.length_c   1.000
_cell.angle_alpha   90.00
_cell.angle_beta   90.00
_cell.angle_gamma   90.00
#
_symmetry.space_group_name_H-M   'P 1'
#
loop_
_entity.id
_entity.type
_entity.pdbx_description
1 polymer ?
#
loop_
_entity_poly.entity_id
_entity_poly.type
_entity_poly.pdbx_seq_one_letter_code
_entity_poly.pdbx_strand_id
1 'polypeptide(L)'
;MFYLLFVFLLIDSVSAKPIKINLVTTNDIHGMISSQKANFMNPQYPPTIIGGAAFSKYVDDLRIEVNITKEGLILLDGGNFFQGSPLGIADNGYTMIKWMNRIGYDAIVPGNYDFISGSQNLNYLAKSASFPMLFSNLICNDCPLSSNNIKPYIIKNISGVKVGILGIVNSKLSELVLSENLSGTNAEKEVISAQKWVPLMKELGAEIIILLSSSGVPWNRKDEYDKFRLKVLNDEINHTHSLNALELGYYLSDVDFVIAGGNSKGYWLPWYDPYSHTYIMQGYGGGTEFSHIKLLIDENSHSFMGYETVIDGKASQTLLADDFMSNKDDLEWIQDKIENANNLYYSGKKSKSYRTDNIKKLNNNNWDFPNINKDNLIDIITWNVEFFPHANDSTILALAEAVQDLNADIIAFQEIRRIGWFSKLMAYLPNYNFIVS
;
A
#
# COMPACT_ATOMS: atom_id res chain seq x y z
N MET A 1 -15.22 -64.98 38.57
CA MET A 1 -15.98 -64.04 37.74
C MET A 1 -15.50 -62.62 38.09
N PHE A 2 -14.48 -62.13 37.33
CA PHE A 2 -13.90 -60.82 37.56
C PHE A 2 -14.65 -59.79 36.70
N TYR A 3 -15.29 -58.79 37.35
CA TYR A 3 -15.86 -57.64 36.69
C TYR A 3 -14.76 -56.59 36.49
N LEU A 4 -14.38 -56.34 35.22
CA LEU A 4 -13.52 -55.20 34.85
C LEU A 4 -14.39 -53.98 34.78
N LEU A 5 -14.22 -53.03 35.71
CA LEU A 5 -14.85 -51.74 35.72
C LEU A 5 -14.06 -50.82 34.76
N PHE A 6 -14.61 -50.55 33.57
CA PHE A 6 -14.07 -49.48 32.66
C PHE A 6 -14.57 -48.14 33.16
N VAL A 7 -13.74 -47.37 33.82
CA VAL A 7 -13.97 -45.94 34.08
C VAL A 7 -13.63 -45.17 32.84
N PHE A 8 -14.62 -44.72 32.07
CA PHE A 8 -14.47 -43.70 31.04
C PHE A 8 -14.27 -42.35 31.74
N LEU A 9 -13.05 -41.86 31.83
CA LEU A 9 -12.76 -40.47 32.09
C LEU A 9 -13.18 -39.67 30.83
N LEU A 10 -14.36 -39.05 30.86
CA LEU A 10 -14.71 -37.98 29.96
C LEU A 10 -13.80 -36.80 30.34
N ILE A 11 -12.72 -36.66 29.62
CA ILE A 11 -11.93 -35.42 29.58
C ILE A 11 -12.80 -34.44 28.76
N ASP A 12 -13.63 -33.65 29.42
CA ASP A 12 -14.16 -32.45 28.83
C ASP A 12 -12.96 -31.59 28.45
N SER A 13 -12.57 -31.66 27.17
CA SER A 13 -11.64 -30.70 26.60
C SER A 13 -12.39 -29.36 26.64
N VAL A 14 -12.18 -28.57 27.69
CA VAL A 14 -12.51 -27.15 27.67
C VAL A 14 -11.70 -26.57 26.50
N SER A 15 -12.34 -26.43 25.36
CA SER A 15 -11.75 -25.72 24.23
C SER A 15 -11.50 -24.29 24.69
N ALA A 16 -10.24 -23.95 24.92
CA ALA A 16 -9.86 -22.60 25.31
C ALA A 16 -10.41 -21.64 24.25
N LYS A 17 -11.03 -20.56 24.68
CA LYS A 17 -11.60 -19.57 23.78
C LYS A 17 -10.42 -18.82 23.10
N PRO A 18 -10.34 -18.77 21.77
CA PRO A 18 -9.20 -18.11 21.13
C PRO A 18 -9.15 -16.61 21.47
N ILE A 19 -7.95 -16.08 21.66
CA ILE A 19 -7.73 -14.64 21.68
C ILE A 19 -7.98 -14.14 20.26
N LYS A 20 -8.78 -13.08 20.12
CA LYS A 20 -9.11 -12.48 18.83
C LYS A 20 -8.42 -11.12 18.69
N ILE A 21 -7.73 -10.93 17.57
CA ILE A 21 -7.10 -9.66 17.20
C ILE A 21 -7.67 -9.21 15.86
N ASN A 22 -8.37 -8.09 15.87
CA ASN A 22 -8.88 -7.45 14.67
C ASN A 22 -7.71 -6.85 13.91
N LEU A 23 -7.44 -7.36 12.70
CA LEU A 23 -6.45 -6.84 11.79
C LEU A 23 -7.17 -6.07 10.68
N VAL A 24 -7.03 -4.75 10.71
CA VAL A 24 -7.59 -3.84 9.70
C VAL A 24 -6.46 -3.28 8.87
N THR A 25 -6.61 -3.30 7.55
CA THR A 25 -5.54 -2.86 6.64
C THR A 25 -6.06 -2.03 5.48
N THR A 26 -5.22 -1.09 5.04
CA THR A 26 -5.34 -0.37 3.78
C THR A 26 -4.07 -0.54 2.96
N ASN A 27 -4.12 -0.25 1.68
CA ASN A 27 -2.97 -0.18 0.78
C ASN A 27 -3.30 0.70 -0.41
N ASP A 28 -2.28 1.28 -1.04
CA ASP A 28 -2.41 2.04 -2.29
C ASP A 28 -3.53 3.10 -2.23
N ILE A 29 -3.61 3.85 -1.13
CA ILE A 29 -4.66 4.87 -0.92
C ILE A 29 -4.52 6.00 -1.94
N HIS A 30 -3.28 6.35 -2.34
CA HIS A 30 -2.96 7.35 -3.35
C HIS A 30 -3.58 8.74 -3.07
N GLY A 31 -3.79 9.09 -1.80
CA GLY A 31 -4.45 10.35 -1.40
C GLY A 31 -5.95 10.39 -1.68
N MET A 32 -6.55 9.29 -2.11
CA MET A 32 -7.96 9.21 -2.51
C MET A 32 -8.85 8.88 -1.31
N ILE A 33 -9.05 9.84 -0.41
CA ILE A 33 -9.94 9.68 0.76
C ILE A 33 -11.25 10.45 0.62
N SER A 34 -11.47 11.09 -0.51
CA SER A 34 -12.72 11.81 -0.81
C SER A 34 -13.84 10.85 -1.26
N SER A 35 -15.08 11.30 -1.10
CA SER A 35 -16.21 10.61 -1.71
C SER A 35 -16.15 10.68 -3.24
N GLN A 36 -16.44 9.58 -3.90
CA GLN A 36 -16.39 9.47 -5.37
C GLN A 36 -17.47 8.54 -5.93
N LYS A 37 -17.81 8.73 -7.22
CA LYS A 37 -18.71 7.84 -7.93
C LYS A 37 -17.92 6.66 -8.53
N ALA A 38 -18.34 5.43 -8.21
CA ALA A 38 -17.70 4.21 -8.70
C ALA A 38 -18.20 3.85 -10.11
N ASN A 39 -17.86 4.65 -11.11
CA ASN A 39 -18.26 4.41 -12.51
C ASN A 39 -17.74 3.08 -13.04
N PHE A 40 -16.62 2.58 -12.52
CA PHE A 40 -16.05 1.27 -12.86
C PHE A 40 -16.91 0.09 -12.40
N MET A 41 -17.73 0.26 -11.34
CA MET A 41 -18.65 -0.77 -10.87
C MET A 41 -19.95 -0.80 -11.70
N ASN A 42 -20.52 0.35 -11.99
CA ASN A 42 -21.70 0.50 -12.81
C ASN A 42 -21.69 1.87 -13.51
N PRO A 43 -21.35 1.95 -14.80
CA PRO A 43 -21.27 3.23 -15.52
C PRO A 43 -22.61 3.97 -15.64
N GLN A 44 -23.74 3.24 -15.64
CA GLN A 44 -25.07 3.85 -15.80
C GLN A 44 -25.66 4.35 -14.47
N TYR A 45 -25.39 3.63 -13.38
CA TYR A 45 -25.88 3.92 -12.04
C TYR A 45 -24.74 3.74 -11.03
N PRO A 46 -23.72 4.60 -11.05
CA PRO A 46 -22.55 4.42 -10.24
C PRO A 46 -22.88 4.57 -8.75
N PRO A 47 -22.58 3.56 -7.92
CA PRO A 47 -22.70 3.71 -6.48
C PRO A 47 -21.72 4.77 -5.99
N THR A 48 -21.95 5.28 -4.77
CA THR A 48 -21.05 6.22 -4.14
C THR A 48 -20.12 5.48 -3.19
N ILE A 49 -18.82 5.65 -3.37
CA ILE A 49 -17.80 5.31 -2.37
C ILE A 49 -17.62 6.53 -1.47
N ILE A 50 -17.77 6.37 -0.17
CA ILE A 50 -17.60 7.47 0.80
C ILE A 50 -16.12 7.75 1.05
N GLY A 51 -15.29 6.70 1.01
CA GLY A 51 -13.84 6.82 1.23
C GLY A 51 -13.46 7.03 2.70
N GLY A 52 -12.51 7.92 2.95
CA GLY A 52 -11.84 8.07 4.23
C GLY A 52 -12.73 8.40 5.42
N ALA A 53 -13.83 9.14 5.22
CA ALA A 53 -14.75 9.47 6.32
C ALA A 53 -15.57 8.26 6.79
N ALA A 54 -15.92 7.34 5.88
CA ALA A 54 -16.57 6.08 6.25
C ALA A 54 -15.58 5.14 6.94
N PHE A 55 -14.35 5.07 6.43
CA PHE A 55 -13.29 4.28 7.04
C PHE A 55 -12.97 4.77 8.47
N SER A 56 -12.85 6.08 8.68
CA SER A 56 -12.65 6.68 10.00
C SER A 56 -13.76 6.26 10.96
N LYS A 57 -15.02 6.42 10.55
CA LYS A 57 -16.18 6.02 11.36
C LYS A 57 -16.17 4.53 11.69
N TYR A 58 -15.87 3.69 10.72
CA TYR A 58 -15.77 2.23 10.92
C TYR A 58 -14.72 1.87 11.99
N VAL A 59 -13.52 2.46 11.89
CA VAL A 59 -12.44 2.22 12.86
C VAL A 59 -12.81 2.73 14.26
N ASP A 60 -13.49 3.89 14.36
CA ASP A 60 -13.96 4.41 15.66
C ASP A 60 -14.99 3.50 16.30
N ASP A 61 -15.96 3.00 15.52
CA ASP A 61 -16.95 2.05 16.01
C ASP A 61 -16.30 0.73 16.44
N LEU A 62 -15.34 0.24 15.65
CA LEU A 62 -14.59 -0.97 15.99
C LEU A 62 -13.77 -0.80 17.28
N ARG A 63 -13.20 0.38 17.54
CA ARG A 63 -12.51 0.65 18.83
C ARG A 63 -13.45 0.56 20.02
N ILE A 64 -14.69 1.00 19.86
CA ILE A 64 -15.72 0.86 20.91
C ILE A 64 -16.03 -0.63 21.10
N GLU A 65 -16.23 -1.37 20.01
CA GLU A 65 -16.54 -2.81 20.05
C GLU A 65 -15.43 -3.61 20.76
N VAL A 66 -14.16 -3.42 20.35
CA VAL A 66 -13.04 -4.18 20.93
C VAL A 66 -12.80 -3.86 22.39
N ASN A 67 -13.12 -2.64 22.85
CA ASN A 67 -13.08 -2.29 24.27
C ASN A 67 -14.13 -3.06 25.09
N ILE A 68 -15.30 -3.32 24.50
CA ILE A 68 -16.37 -4.10 25.13
C ILE A 68 -16.04 -5.59 25.11
N THR A 69 -15.63 -6.11 23.96
CA THR A 69 -15.35 -7.55 23.75
C THR A 69 -14.01 -7.99 24.32
N LYS A 70 -13.11 -7.05 24.66
CA LYS A 70 -11.71 -7.27 25.08
C LYS A 70 -10.84 -7.92 23.98
N GLU A 71 -11.25 -7.77 22.75
CA GLU A 71 -10.45 -8.19 21.59
C GLU A 71 -9.31 -7.19 21.31
N GLY A 72 -8.31 -7.63 20.54
CA GLY A 72 -7.24 -6.75 20.06
C GLY A 72 -7.63 -6.00 18.80
N LEU A 73 -6.92 -4.90 18.51
CA LEU A 73 -7.01 -4.16 17.24
C LEU A 73 -5.62 -3.74 16.79
N ILE A 74 -5.34 -3.97 15.52
CA ILE A 74 -4.14 -3.50 14.80
C ILE A 74 -4.59 -2.89 13.47
N LEU A 75 -4.11 -1.67 13.18
CA LEU A 75 -4.39 -0.93 11.95
C LEU A 75 -3.10 -0.66 11.18
N LEU A 76 -2.98 -1.20 9.97
CA LEU A 76 -1.76 -1.18 9.16
C LEU A 76 -2.02 -0.66 7.74
N ASP A 77 -0.94 -0.15 7.07
CA ASP A 77 -1.01 0.23 5.66
C ASP A 77 0.13 -0.38 4.86
N GLY A 78 -0.19 -0.88 3.66
CA GLY A 78 0.73 -1.54 2.72
C GLY A 78 1.52 -0.60 1.82
N GLY A 79 1.41 0.73 2.00
CA GLY A 79 2.19 1.75 1.25
C GLY A 79 1.44 2.41 0.10
N ASN A 80 2.11 3.36 -0.56
CA ASN A 80 1.57 4.23 -1.60
C ASN A 80 0.39 5.08 -1.10
N PHE A 81 0.57 5.74 0.05
CA PHE A 81 -0.54 6.37 0.77
C PHE A 81 -0.93 7.75 0.23
N PHE A 82 -0.04 8.54 -0.41
CA PHE A 82 -0.39 9.93 -0.72
C PHE A 82 -0.39 10.32 -2.19
N GLN A 83 0.51 9.78 -3.02
CA GLN A 83 0.69 10.23 -4.40
C GLN A 83 -0.40 9.66 -5.31
N GLY A 84 -1.23 10.50 -5.96
CA GLY A 84 -2.24 10.09 -6.94
C GLY A 84 -3.48 10.98 -6.99
N SER A 85 -3.66 11.90 -6.03
CA SER A 85 -4.79 12.85 -6.02
C SER A 85 -4.33 14.26 -5.65
N PRO A 86 -5.07 15.32 -6.02
CA PRO A 86 -4.76 16.69 -5.60
C PRO A 86 -4.58 16.82 -4.09
N LEU A 87 -5.43 16.17 -3.31
CA LEU A 87 -5.37 16.19 -1.86
C LEU A 87 -4.06 15.59 -1.32
N GLY A 88 -3.61 14.48 -1.91
CA GLY A 88 -2.38 13.83 -1.49
C GLY A 88 -1.12 14.61 -1.87
N ILE A 89 -1.10 15.26 -3.05
CA ILE A 89 0.11 15.90 -3.58
C ILE A 89 0.24 17.39 -3.25
N ALA A 90 -0.84 18.10 -2.91
CA ALA A 90 -0.83 19.55 -2.69
C ALA A 90 0.19 19.99 -1.62
N ASP A 91 0.42 19.16 -0.63
CA ASP A 91 1.39 19.39 0.44
C ASP A 91 2.38 18.20 0.60
N ASN A 92 2.61 17.47 -0.50
CA ASN A 92 3.52 16.33 -0.57
C ASN A 92 3.23 15.24 0.48
N GLY A 93 1.96 14.97 0.76
CA GLY A 93 1.51 13.89 1.63
C GLY A 93 1.25 14.29 3.08
N TYR A 94 1.49 15.53 3.48
CA TYR A 94 1.33 15.93 4.89
C TYR A 94 -0.14 15.84 5.35
N THR A 95 -1.10 16.22 4.53
CA THR A 95 -2.54 16.05 4.82
C THR A 95 -2.90 14.57 5.01
N MET A 96 -2.32 13.67 4.23
CA MET A 96 -2.54 12.24 4.40
C MET A 96 -1.99 11.72 5.73
N ILE A 97 -0.79 12.14 6.14
CA ILE A 97 -0.26 11.83 7.48
C ILE A 97 -1.17 12.34 8.59
N LYS A 98 -1.73 13.55 8.47
CA LYS A 98 -2.70 14.06 9.45
C LYS A 98 -3.95 13.20 9.53
N TRP A 99 -4.48 12.77 8.39
CA TRP A 99 -5.64 11.88 8.34
C TRP A 99 -5.31 10.52 8.97
N MET A 100 -4.17 9.90 8.63
CA MET A 100 -3.74 8.64 9.22
C MET A 100 -3.48 8.75 10.74
N ASN A 101 -2.92 9.88 11.20
CA ASN A 101 -2.77 10.16 12.62
C ASN A 101 -4.12 10.23 13.35
N ARG A 102 -5.15 10.86 12.75
CA ARG A 102 -6.51 10.94 13.31
C ARG A 102 -7.14 9.55 13.45
N ILE A 103 -7.00 8.72 12.43
CA ILE A 103 -7.51 7.34 12.44
C ILE A 103 -6.70 6.47 13.42
N GLY A 104 -5.43 6.79 13.65
CA GLY A 104 -4.55 6.09 14.59
C GLY A 104 -4.02 4.77 14.03
N TYR A 105 -3.33 4.85 12.92
CA TYR A 105 -2.57 3.72 12.38
C TYR A 105 -1.48 3.28 13.37
N ASP A 106 -1.18 1.98 13.36
CA ASP A 106 -0.13 1.39 14.20
C ASP A 106 1.23 1.35 13.51
N ALA A 107 1.25 1.14 12.19
CA ALA A 107 2.44 1.20 11.35
C ALA A 107 2.06 1.20 9.87
N ILE A 108 3.00 1.67 9.03
CA ILE A 108 2.93 1.59 7.56
C ILE A 108 4.27 1.13 6.99
N VAL A 109 4.29 0.64 5.76
CA VAL A 109 5.48 0.49 4.93
C VAL A 109 5.43 1.50 3.79
N PRO A 110 6.49 2.26 3.45
CA PRO A 110 6.43 3.14 2.30
C PRO A 110 6.44 2.36 0.98
N GLY A 111 5.63 2.79 0.02
CA GLY A 111 5.66 2.28 -1.35
C GLY A 111 6.52 3.14 -2.26
N ASN A 112 6.73 2.70 -3.52
CA ASN A 112 7.55 3.44 -4.47
C ASN A 112 7.00 4.83 -4.81
N TYR A 113 5.68 5.01 -4.82
CA TYR A 113 5.04 6.31 -5.05
C TYR A 113 5.27 7.30 -3.90
N ASP A 114 5.53 6.82 -2.70
CA ASP A 114 5.81 7.68 -1.55
C ASP A 114 7.20 8.34 -1.61
N PHE A 115 8.05 7.90 -2.54
CA PHE A 115 9.35 8.52 -2.83
C PHE A 115 9.31 9.55 -3.96
N ILE A 116 8.19 9.77 -4.64
CA ILE A 116 8.09 10.70 -5.78
C ILE A 116 8.48 12.13 -5.40
N SER A 117 8.14 12.58 -4.20
CA SER A 117 8.57 13.88 -3.66
C SER A 117 9.95 13.85 -2.99
N GLY A 118 10.68 12.75 -3.13
CA GLY A 118 12.04 12.54 -2.64
C GLY A 118 12.10 11.96 -1.22
N SER A 119 13.22 11.26 -0.94
CA SER A 119 13.48 10.65 0.38
C SER A 119 13.53 11.68 1.51
N GLN A 120 13.92 12.93 1.23
CA GLN A 120 13.87 14.00 2.22
C GLN A 120 12.43 14.32 2.64
N ASN A 121 11.48 14.33 1.68
CA ASN A 121 10.08 14.50 1.99
C ASN A 121 9.55 13.31 2.80
N LEU A 122 9.88 12.08 2.42
CA LEU A 122 9.48 10.89 3.20
C LEU A 122 9.99 10.97 4.64
N ASN A 123 11.23 11.44 4.86
CA ASN A 123 11.76 11.66 6.20
C ASN A 123 10.98 12.72 6.99
N TYR A 124 10.53 13.80 6.33
CA TYR A 124 9.65 14.81 6.94
C TYR A 124 8.29 14.22 7.32
N LEU A 125 7.68 13.44 6.42
CA LEU A 125 6.41 12.75 6.68
C LEU A 125 6.54 11.77 7.85
N ALA A 126 7.63 10.99 7.90
CA ALA A 126 7.90 10.09 9.02
C ALA A 126 8.05 10.83 10.36
N LYS A 127 8.67 12.01 10.39
CA LYS A 127 8.75 12.87 11.60
C LYS A 127 7.39 13.38 12.04
N SER A 128 6.46 13.57 11.09
CA SER A 128 5.13 14.12 11.33
C SER A 128 4.09 13.05 11.69
N ALA A 129 4.41 11.78 11.44
CA ALA A 129 3.55 10.64 11.77
C ALA A 129 3.61 10.30 13.26
N SER A 130 2.44 9.99 13.86
CA SER A 130 2.34 9.45 15.22
C SER A 130 2.60 7.94 15.31
N PHE A 131 2.84 7.31 14.17
CA PHE A 131 3.11 5.88 13.98
C PHE A 131 4.42 5.69 13.21
N PRO A 132 5.12 4.57 13.35
CA PRO A 132 6.35 4.30 12.61
C PRO A 132 6.10 3.97 11.14
N MET A 133 7.02 4.39 10.28
CA MET A 133 7.20 3.89 8.93
C MET A 133 8.23 2.77 8.97
N LEU A 134 7.84 1.57 8.54
CA LEU A 134 8.69 0.39 8.64
C LEU A 134 9.47 0.17 7.34
N PHE A 135 10.79 0.12 7.44
CA PHE A 135 11.70 -0.07 6.30
C PHE A 135 12.89 -0.92 6.73
N SER A 136 12.68 -2.23 6.88
CA SER A 136 13.67 -3.17 7.41
C SER A 136 14.83 -3.46 6.45
N ASN A 137 14.58 -3.40 5.16
CA ASN A 137 15.56 -3.63 4.10
C ASN A 137 16.21 -2.35 3.57
N LEU A 138 16.19 -1.27 4.35
CA LEU A 138 16.80 0.00 3.99
C LEU A 138 18.32 -0.15 3.82
N ILE A 139 18.82 0.26 2.66
CA ILE A 139 20.22 0.57 2.39
C ILE A 139 20.33 2.10 2.28
N CYS A 140 21.11 2.70 3.17
CA CYS A 140 21.28 4.15 3.27
C CYS A 140 22.74 4.52 3.09
N ASN A 141 23.08 5.12 1.96
CA ASN A 141 24.41 5.68 1.67
C ASN A 141 24.28 7.20 1.69
N ASP A 142 24.52 7.82 2.85
CA ASP A 142 24.33 9.26 3.08
C ASP A 142 22.91 9.76 2.75
N CYS A 143 21.91 8.89 2.88
CA CYS A 143 20.53 9.20 2.57
C CYS A 143 19.88 10.08 3.66
N PRO A 144 18.83 10.86 3.33
CA PRO A 144 18.17 11.76 4.28
C PRO A 144 17.24 11.06 5.28
N LEU A 145 17.07 9.74 5.22
CA LEU A 145 16.14 8.98 6.07
C LEU A 145 16.72 8.78 7.48
N SER A 146 16.66 9.82 8.30
CA SER A 146 17.23 9.87 9.64
C SER A 146 16.21 9.97 10.78
N SER A 147 14.90 9.90 10.46
CA SER A 147 13.83 9.98 11.47
C SER A 147 13.84 8.75 12.37
N ASN A 148 13.75 8.96 13.69
CA ASN A 148 13.57 7.88 14.67
C ASN A 148 12.26 7.09 14.48
N ASN A 149 11.35 7.62 13.67
CA ASN A 149 10.09 6.99 13.30
C ASN A 149 10.23 6.07 12.07
N ILE A 150 11.38 6.05 11.41
CA ILE A 150 11.73 5.04 10.40
C ILE A 150 12.41 3.89 11.14
N LYS A 151 11.78 2.73 11.15
CA LYS A 151 12.22 1.55 11.92
C LYS A 151 12.21 0.30 11.05
N PRO A 152 13.03 -0.70 11.33
CA PRO A 152 12.95 -1.98 10.63
C PRO A 152 11.66 -2.74 10.99
N TYR A 153 11.29 -2.75 12.26
CA TYR A 153 10.13 -3.43 12.82
C TYR A 153 9.67 -2.78 14.12
N ILE A 154 8.50 -3.22 14.61
CA ILE A 154 8.02 -2.99 15.97
C ILE A 154 7.46 -4.29 16.56
N ILE A 155 7.42 -4.37 17.89
CA ILE A 155 6.70 -5.41 18.63
C ILE A 155 5.71 -4.72 19.55
N LYS A 156 4.42 -5.08 19.41
CA LYS A 156 3.32 -4.54 20.24
C LYS A 156 2.67 -5.66 21.03
N ASN A 157 2.32 -5.38 22.28
CA ASN A 157 1.47 -6.27 23.05
C ASN A 157 0.01 -5.91 22.75
N ILE A 158 -0.74 -6.85 22.18
CA ILE A 158 -2.13 -6.70 21.79
C ILE A 158 -2.94 -7.80 22.47
N SER A 159 -3.78 -7.43 23.43
CA SER A 159 -4.58 -8.39 24.22
C SER A 159 -3.76 -9.53 24.84
N GLY A 160 -2.53 -9.23 25.30
CA GLY A 160 -1.63 -10.19 25.91
C GLY A 160 -0.64 -10.85 24.93
N VAL A 161 -0.92 -10.82 23.62
CA VAL A 161 -0.07 -11.42 22.57
C VAL A 161 0.95 -10.41 22.06
N LYS A 162 2.21 -10.81 21.95
CA LYS A 162 3.27 -10.01 21.35
C LYS A 162 3.27 -10.16 19.84
N VAL A 163 2.75 -9.16 19.14
CA VAL A 163 2.69 -9.11 17.69
C VAL A 163 3.87 -8.32 17.16
N GLY A 164 4.71 -8.98 16.37
CA GLY A 164 5.81 -8.36 15.63
C GLY A 164 5.33 -7.89 14.27
N ILE A 165 5.68 -6.65 13.89
CA ILE A 165 5.31 -6.07 12.61
C ILE A 165 6.59 -5.62 11.92
N LEU A 166 6.88 -6.20 10.75
CA LEU A 166 8.06 -5.97 9.92
C LEU A 166 7.67 -5.24 8.63
N GLY A 167 8.42 -4.23 8.17
CA GLY A 167 8.14 -3.55 6.90
C GLY A 167 9.23 -3.82 5.87
N ILE A 168 8.87 -4.30 4.69
CA ILE A 168 9.78 -4.57 3.56
C ILE A 168 9.34 -3.76 2.34
N VAL A 169 10.20 -2.85 1.91
CA VAL A 169 10.03 -2.05 0.70
C VAL A 169 10.46 -2.88 -0.52
N ASN A 170 9.81 -2.67 -1.66
CA ASN A 170 10.14 -3.34 -2.92
C ASN A 170 11.63 -3.12 -3.27
N SER A 171 12.39 -4.20 -3.43
CA SER A 171 13.83 -4.15 -3.71
C SER A 171 14.17 -3.62 -5.12
N LYS A 172 13.17 -3.43 -6.00
CA LYS A 172 13.32 -2.72 -7.28
C LYS A 172 13.19 -1.19 -7.13
N LEU A 173 13.34 -0.65 -5.93
CA LEU A 173 13.12 0.77 -5.67
C LEU A 173 13.91 1.67 -6.63
N SER A 174 15.17 1.34 -6.93
CA SER A 174 15.99 2.08 -7.90
C SER A 174 15.55 1.96 -9.36
N GLU A 175 14.74 0.94 -9.69
CA GLU A 175 14.12 0.81 -11.02
C GLU A 175 12.79 1.59 -11.10
N LEU A 176 12.09 1.73 -9.96
CA LEU A 176 10.75 2.30 -9.85
C LEU A 176 10.75 3.80 -9.57
N VAL A 177 11.83 4.33 -8.99
CA VAL A 177 11.95 5.72 -8.53
C VAL A 177 13.18 6.38 -9.16
N LEU A 178 13.08 7.65 -9.51
CA LEU A 178 14.21 8.43 -10.01
C LEU A 178 15.35 8.46 -8.98
N SER A 179 16.58 8.31 -9.43
CA SER A 179 17.77 8.29 -8.56
C SER A 179 17.91 9.56 -7.72
N GLU A 180 17.56 10.72 -8.29
CA GLU A 180 17.56 12.00 -7.58
C GLU A 180 16.58 12.05 -6.41
N ASN A 181 15.44 11.34 -6.50
CA ASN A 181 14.45 11.25 -5.43
C ASN A 181 14.88 10.29 -4.34
N LEU A 182 15.67 9.29 -4.68
CA LEU A 182 16.19 8.33 -3.72
C LEU A 182 17.32 8.94 -2.86
N SER A 183 18.17 9.80 -3.43
CA SER A 183 19.23 10.49 -2.68
C SER A 183 20.04 9.53 -1.80
N GLY A 184 20.57 8.44 -2.37
CA GLY A 184 21.32 7.42 -1.65
C GLY A 184 20.49 6.37 -0.89
N THR A 185 19.17 6.45 -0.98
CA THR A 185 18.25 5.42 -0.46
C THR A 185 18.14 4.27 -1.44
N ASN A 186 18.21 3.04 -0.95
CA ASN A 186 17.95 1.82 -1.72
C ASN A 186 17.37 0.74 -0.80
N ALA A 187 16.95 -0.38 -1.36
CA ALA A 187 16.35 -1.49 -0.63
C ALA A 187 17.11 -2.81 -0.94
N GLU A 188 17.45 -3.54 0.13
CA GLU A 188 17.97 -4.90 0.04
C GLU A 188 16.87 -5.88 -0.43
N LYS A 189 17.27 -7.07 -0.89
CA LYS A 189 16.31 -8.11 -1.30
C LYS A 189 15.39 -8.53 -0.16
N GLU A 190 14.13 -8.74 -0.50
CA GLU A 190 13.03 -8.94 0.43
C GLU A 190 13.29 -10.11 1.39
N VAL A 191 13.67 -11.28 0.85
CA VAL A 191 13.88 -12.49 1.65
C VAL A 191 15.10 -12.36 2.56
N ILE A 192 16.17 -11.71 2.09
CA ILE A 192 17.40 -11.50 2.89
C ILE A 192 17.06 -10.68 4.14
N SER A 193 16.28 -9.62 3.97
CA SER A 193 15.82 -8.81 5.09
C SER A 193 14.91 -9.60 6.04
N ALA A 194 13.95 -10.38 5.52
CA ALA A 194 13.09 -11.21 6.35
C ALA A 194 13.90 -12.22 7.17
N GLN A 195 14.85 -12.93 6.54
CA GLN A 195 15.74 -13.90 7.22
C GLN A 195 16.60 -13.27 8.31
N LYS A 196 16.92 -11.99 8.20
CA LYS A 196 17.65 -11.25 9.23
C LYS A 196 16.78 -10.87 10.41
N TRP A 197 15.58 -10.31 10.15
CA TRP A 197 14.79 -9.64 11.18
C TRP A 197 13.77 -10.55 11.86
N VAL A 198 13.18 -11.54 11.15
CA VAL A 198 12.17 -12.42 11.74
C VAL A 198 12.73 -13.24 12.90
N PRO A 199 13.91 -13.92 12.79
CA PRO A 199 14.47 -14.62 13.93
C PRO A 199 14.76 -13.71 15.13
N LEU A 200 15.29 -12.49 14.89
CA LEU A 200 15.53 -11.52 15.95
C LEU A 200 14.24 -11.12 16.66
N MET A 201 13.14 -10.90 15.92
CA MET A 201 11.86 -10.56 16.51
C MET A 201 11.30 -11.72 17.35
N LYS A 202 11.48 -12.97 16.91
CA LYS A 202 11.12 -14.17 17.68
C LYS A 202 11.96 -14.27 18.98
N GLU A 203 13.27 -14.03 18.91
CA GLU A 203 14.14 -13.99 20.10
C GLU A 203 13.71 -12.90 21.09
N LEU A 204 13.20 -11.77 20.63
CA LEU A 204 12.64 -10.70 21.45
C LEU A 204 11.24 -11.02 21.96
N GLY A 205 10.72 -12.20 21.63
CA GLY A 205 9.49 -12.76 22.12
C GLY A 205 8.26 -12.41 21.29
N ALA A 206 8.40 -12.02 20.03
CA ALA A 206 7.25 -11.91 19.15
C ALA A 206 6.63 -13.31 18.90
N GLU A 207 5.34 -13.40 19.12
CA GLU A 207 4.56 -14.65 19.05
C GLU A 207 3.88 -14.77 17.69
N ILE A 208 3.34 -13.67 17.19
CA ILE A 208 2.75 -13.52 15.85
C ILE A 208 3.62 -12.57 15.05
N ILE A 209 3.88 -12.88 13.79
CA ILE A 209 4.63 -12.00 12.87
C ILE A 209 3.75 -11.59 11.69
N ILE A 210 3.58 -10.28 11.53
CA ILE A 210 2.94 -9.65 10.37
C ILE A 210 4.00 -8.90 9.58
N LEU A 211 4.09 -9.16 8.28
CA LEU A 211 5.00 -8.50 7.37
C LEU A 211 4.21 -7.56 6.46
N LEU A 212 4.57 -6.27 6.45
CA LEU A 212 4.10 -5.30 5.47
C LEU A 212 5.02 -5.33 4.25
N SER A 213 4.48 -5.44 3.04
CA SER A 213 5.28 -5.47 1.80
C SER A 213 4.70 -4.53 0.75
N SER A 214 5.54 -3.63 0.21
CA SER A 214 5.15 -2.79 -0.92
C SER A 214 5.50 -3.39 -2.28
N SER A 215 5.63 -4.73 -2.37
CA SER A 215 5.98 -5.44 -3.61
C SER A 215 4.77 -5.94 -4.41
N GLY A 216 3.56 -5.74 -3.91
CA GLY A 216 2.30 -6.05 -4.58
C GLY A 216 1.97 -7.53 -4.77
N VAL A 217 0.68 -7.81 -4.95
CA VAL A 217 0.17 -9.13 -5.37
C VAL A 217 -0.22 -9.04 -6.85
N PRO A 218 0.23 -9.98 -7.72
CA PRO A 218 -0.05 -9.90 -9.15
C PRO A 218 -1.55 -10.07 -9.47
N TRP A 219 -1.98 -9.52 -10.63
CA TRP A 219 -3.38 -9.53 -11.10
C TRP A 219 -3.98 -10.92 -11.26
N ASN A 220 -3.18 -11.90 -11.68
CA ASN A 220 -3.57 -13.29 -11.81
C ASN A 220 -2.72 -14.16 -10.87
N ARG A 221 -3.03 -14.06 -9.57
CA ARG A 221 -2.17 -14.63 -8.52
C ARG A 221 -1.91 -16.12 -8.70
N LYS A 222 -2.91 -16.90 -9.14
CA LYS A 222 -2.73 -18.35 -9.31
C LYS A 222 -1.77 -18.69 -10.45
N ASP A 223 -2.01 -18.12 -11.63
CA ASP A 223 -1.17 -18.41 -12.80
C ASP A 223 0.26 -17.88 -12.62
N GLU A 224 0.42 -16.70 -12.02
CA GLU A 224 1.75 -16.14 -11.75
C GLU A 224 2.49 -16.93 -10.68
N TYR A 225 1.80 -17.41 -9.66
CA TYR A 225 2.40 -18.30 -8.65
C TYR A 225 2.81 -19.66 -9.25
N ASP A 226 1.98 -20.26 -10.10
CA ASP A 226 2.30 -21.53 -10.77
C ASP A 226 3.53 -21.35 -11.70
N LYS A 227 3.61 -20.25 -12.46
CA LYS A 227 4.79 -19.91 -13.27
C LYS A 227 6.05 -19.69 -12.41
N PHE A 228 5.89 -18.96 -11.31
CA PHE A 228 6.99 -18.73 -10.35
C PHE A 228 7.54 -20.05 -9.82
N ARG A 229 6.67 -20.97 -9.42
CA ARG A 229 7.10 -22.28 -8.92
C ARG A 229 7.88 -23.10 -9.97
N LEU A 230 7.47 -23.03 -11.24
CA LEU A 230 8.24 -23.66 -12.32
C LEU A 230 9.64 -23.06 -12.44
N LYS A 231 9.77 -21.73 -12.33
CA LYS A 231 11.09 -21.06 -12.33
C LYS A 231 11.95 -21.47 -11.14
N VAL A 232 11.35 -21.63 -9.95
CA VAL A 232 12.08 -22.13 -8.76
C VAL A 232 12.59 -23.56 -8.99
N LEU A 233 11.76 -24.43 -9.54
CA LEU A 233 12.13 -25.83 -9.84
C LEU A 233 13.23 -25.94 -10.90
N ASN A 234 13.33 -24.95 -11.80
CA ASN A 234 14.35 -24.89 -12.85
C ASN A 234 15.61 -24.10 -12.43
N ASP A 235 15.72 -23.66 -11.17
CA ASP A 235 16.81 -22.79 -10.67
C ASP A 235 16.91 -21.43 -11.39
N GLU A 236 15.83 -20.96 -12.03
CA GLU A 236 15.78 -19.68 -12.74
C GLU A 236 15.56 -18.50 -11.79
N ILE A 237 14.96 -18.73 -10.62
CA ILE A 237 14.68 -17.74 -9.59
C ILE A 237 14.89 -18.31 -8.19
N ASN A 238 15.41 -17.51 -7.27
CA ASN A 238 15.64 -17.88 -5.88
C ASN A 238 15.46 -16.67 -4.93
N HIS A 239 15.70 -16.87 -3.65
CA HIS A 239 15.55 -15.89 -2.59
C HIS A 239 16.43 -14.61 -2.72
N THR A 240 17.40 -14.59 -3.64
CA THR A 240 18.25 -13.40 -3.88
C THR A 240 17.70 -12.50 -5.00
N HIS A 241 16.59 -12.86 -5.61
CA HIS A 241 15.90 -12.04 -6.62
C HIS A 241 14.95 -11.05 -5.97
N SER A 242 14.52 -10.07 -6.74
CA SER A 242 13.42 -9.18 -6.33
C SER A 242 12.09 -9.90 -6.56
N LEU A 243 11.29 -9.98 -5.52
CA LEU A 243 10.08 -10.81 -5.48
C LEU A 243 8.84 -9.95 -5.23
N ASN A 244 7.72 -10.34 -5.86
CA ASN A 244 6.41 -9.81 -5.46
C ASN A 244 5.95 -10.45 -4.14
N ALA A 245 4.83 -9.99 -3.58
CA ALA A 245 4.38 -10.45 -2.27
C ALA A 245 4.02 -11.95 -2.21
N LEU A 246 3.55 -12.56 -3.31
CA LEU A 246 3.29 -14.01 -3.35
C LEU A 246 4.58 -14.82 -3.39
N GLU A 247 5.52 -14.40 -4.25
CA GLU A 247 6.83 -15.02 -4.40
C GLU A 247 7.65 -14.91 -3.10
N LEU A 248 7.56 -13.73 -2.44
CA LEU A 248 8.15 -13.51 -1.11
C LEU A 248 7.55 -14.51 -0.12
N GLY A 249 6.22 -14.63 -0.08
CA GLY A 249 5.50 -15.54 0.82
C GLY A 249 6.05 -16.97 0.78
N TYR A 250 6.36 -17.48 -0.40
CA TYR A 250 6.93 -18.83 -0.58
C TYR A 250 8.24 -19.06 0.19
N TYR A 251 9.09 -18.04 0.33
CA TYR A 251 10.40 -18.15 0.98
C TYR A 251 10.39 -17.75 2.47
N LEU A 252 9.25 -17.32 3.01
CA LEU A 252 9.16 -16.91 4.41
C LEU A 252 9.15 -18.12 5.35
N SER A 253 9.67 -17.91 6.55
CA SER A 253 9.55 -18.83 7.68
C SER A 253 9.12 -18.03 8.90
N ASP A 254 8.24 -18.58 9.72
CA ASP A 254 7.75 -17.96 10.96
C ASP A 254 7.05 -16.60 10.75
N VAL A 255 6.43 -16.39 9.58
CA VAL A 255 5.59 -15.23 9.27
C VAL A 255 4.17 -15.71 9.06
N ASP A 256 3.23 -15.23 9.86
CA ASP A 256 1.83 -15.66 9.84
C ASP A 256 1.06 -14.96 8.72
N PHE A 257 1.30 -13.64 8.55
CA PHE A 257 0.61 -12.80 7.57
C PHE A 257 1.55 -11.87 6.81
N VAL A 258 1.30 -11.70 5.52
CA VAL A 258 1.84 -10.62 4.67
C VAL A 258 0.68 -9.70 4.27
N ILE A 259 0.79 -8.42 4.60
CA ILE A 259 -0.08 -7.36 4.12
C ILE A 259 0.65 -6.66 2.99
N ALA A 260 0.10 -6.77 1.79
CA ALA A 260 0.74 -6.25 0.59
C ALA A 260 0.11 -4.95 0.10
N GLY A 261 0.91 -4.11 -0.51
CA GLY A 261 0.57 -2.95 -1.32
C GLY A 261 1.58 -2.79 -2.45
N GLY A 262 1.35 -1.87 -3.38
CA GLY A 262 2.20 -1.66 -4.55
C GLY A 262 1.57 -2.12 -5.86
N ASN A 263 0.37 -2.66 -5.81
CA ASN A 263 -0.49 -2.96 -6.95
C ASN A 263 -1.94 -2.73 -6.52
N SER A 264 -2.68 -1.90 -7.21
CA SER A 264 -4.06 -1.53 -6.82
C SER A 264 -5.11 -2.66 -6.96
N LYS A 265 -4.68 -3.87 -7.31
CA LYS A 265 -5.57 -5.05 -7.38
C LYS A 265 -5.85 -5.63 -5.99
N GLY A 266 -7.12 -5.73 -5.61
CA GLY A 266 -7.57 -6.37 -4.38
C GLY A 266 -8.10 -7.80 -4.58
N TYR A 267 -8.21 -8.52 -3.48
CA TYR A 267 -8.78 -9.86 -3.42
C TYR A 267 -9.66 -10.02 -2.18
N TRP A 268 -10.80 -10.65 -2.34
CA TRP A 268 -11.78 -10.84 -1.26
C TRP A 268 -11.29 -11.72 -0.12
N LEU A 269 -10.34 -12.63 -0.42
CA LEU A 269 -9.75 -13.53 0.59
C LEU A 269 -8.23 -13.54 0.47
N PRO A 270 -7.51 -13.70 1.59
CA PRO A 270 -6.08 -13.92 1.59
C PRO A 270 -5.68 -15.13 0.72
N TRP A 271 -4.51 -15.06 0.15
CA TRP A 271 -3.83 -16.21 -0.44
C TRP A 271 -3.14 -16.99 0.68
N TYR A 272 -3.26 -18.31 0.66
CA TYR A 272 -2.51 -19.18 1.55
C TYR A 272 -1.39 -19.85 0.79
N ASP A 273 -0.16 -19.67 1.25
CA ASP A 273 1.00 -20.38 0.70
C ASP A 273 1.16 -21.74 1.39
N PRO A 274 1.10 -22.86 0.61
CA PRO A 274 1.14 -24.20 1.20
C PRO A 274 2.53 -24.66 1.66
N TYR A 275 3.59 -23.90 1.34
CA TYR A 275 4.98 -24.23 1.70
C TYR A 275 5.42 -23.52 2.97
N SER A 276 5.18 -22.22 3.04
CA SER A 276 5.52 -21.41 4.19
C SER A 276 4.42 -21.35 5.25
N HIS A 277 3.20 -21.74 4.88
CA HIS A 277 1.99 -21.59 5.69
C HIS A 277 1.62 -20.12 6.00
N THR A 278 2.13 -19.19 5.21
CA THR A 278 1.88 -17.76 5.34
C THR A 278 0.62 -17.35 4.57
N TYR A 279 -0.19 -16.47 5.15
CA TYR A 279 -1.31 -15.82 4.44
C TYR A 279 -0.87 -14.49 3.85
N ILE A 280 -1.28 -14.19 2.62
CA ILE A 280 -0.97 -12.95 1.92
C ILE A 280 -2.27 -12.22 1.56
N MET A 281 -2.44 -10.98 2.01
CA MET A 281 -3.64 -10.18 1.84
C MET A 281 -3.34 -8.84 1.18
N GLN A 282 -4.20 -8.42 0.25
CA GLN A 282 -4.18 -7.11 -0.40
C GLN A 282 -5.59 -6.71 -0.79
N GLY A 283 -6.02 -5.49 -0.42
CA GLY A 283 -7.27 -4.88 -0.84
C GLY A 283 -7.12 -4.07 -2.13
N TYR A 284 -8.25 -3.64 -2.73
CA TYR A 284 -8.20 -2.67 -3.82
C TYR A 284 -7.73 -1.31 -3.32
N GLY A 285 -6.91 -0.65 -4.14
CA GLY A 285 -6.38 0.68 -3.85
C GLY A 285 -7.36 1.82 -4.13
N GLY A 286 -6.82 3.07 -4.18
CA GLY A 286 -7.58 4.26 -4.50
C GLY A 286 -8.58 4.67 -3.42
N GLY A 287 -8.35 4.30 -2.15
CA GLY A 287 -9.25 4.59 -1.04
C GLY A 287 -10.64 3.96 -1.19
N THR A 288 -10.78 2.94 -2.05
CA THR A 288 -12.06 2.31 -2.35
C THR A 288 -12.42 1.20 -1.37
N GLU A 289 -11.40 0.52 -0.84
CA GLU A 289 -11.56 -0.62 0.05
C GLU A 289 -10.63 -0.54 1.26
N PHE A 290 -11.00 -1.29 2.27
CA PHE A 290 -10.13 -1.72 3.37
C PHE A 290 -10.29 -3.22 3.57
N SER A 291 -9.33 -3.86 4.25
CA SER A 291 -9.48 -5.25 4.64
C SER A 291 -9.65 -5.37 6.15
N HIS A 292 -10.50 -6.28 6.60
CA HIS A 292 -10.70 -6.60 8.00
C HIS A 292 -10.91 -8.10 8.21
N ILE A 293 -10.05 -8.70 9.01
CA ILE A 293 -10.14 -10.07 9.49
C ILE A 293 -9.88 -10.12 10.99
N LYS A 294 -10.35 -11.16 11.67
CA LYS A 294 -9.98 -11.46 13.05
C LYS A 294 -8.97 -12.59 13.06
N LEU A 295 -7.75 -12.34 13.54
CA LEU A 295 -6.75 -13.36 13.80
C LEU A 295 -7.20 -14.17 15.02
N LEU A 296 -7.14 -15.49 14.90
CA LEU A 296 -7.43 -16.43 15.97
C LEU A 296 -6.12 -16.95 16.54
N ILE A 297 -5.91 -16.73 17.83
CA ILE A 297 -4.68 -17.06 18.54
C ILE A 297 -5.03 -18.01 19.69
N ASP A 298 -4.31 -19.10 19.84
CA ASP A 298 -4.46 -20.02 20.95
C ASP A 298 -4.14 -19.32 22.27
N GLU A 299 -5.03 -19.43 23.25
CA GLU A 299 -4.90 -18.71 24.54
C GLU A 299 -3.68 -19.17 25.35
N ASN A 300 -3.22 -20.42 25.19
CA ASN A 300 -2.15 -20.99 26.00
C ASN A 300 -0.78 -20.88 25.32
N SER A 301 -0.71 -21.24 24.03
CA SER A 301 0.54 -21.27 23.27
C SER A 301 0.85 -19.95 22.56
N HIS A 302 -0.15 -19.06 22.43
CA HIS A 302 -0.11 -17.85 21.61
C HIS A 302 0.25 -18.13 20.13
N SER A 303 0.02 -19.37 19.68
CA SER A 303 0.23 -19.72 18.27
C SER A 303 -0.94 -19.27 17.41
N PHE A 304 -0.64 -18.91 16.16
CA PHE A 304 -1.66 -18.58 15.17
C PHE A 304 -2.46 -19.81 14.77
N MET A 305 -3.78 -19.74 14.87
CA MET A 305 -4.71 -20.84 14.56
C MET A 305 -5.41 -20.65 13.20
N GLY A 306 -5.44 -19.42 12.67
CA GLY A 306 -6.19 -19.07 11.48
C GLY A 306 -6.85 -17.70 11.60
N TYR A 307 -7.81 -17.42 10.74
CA TYR A 307 -8.54 -16.15 10.75
C TYR A 307 -10.05 -16.35 10.50
N GLU A 308 -10.82 -15.37 10.93
CA GLU A 308 -12.24 -15.21 10.60
C GLU A 308 -12.42 -13.96 9.74
N THR A 309 -13.29 -14.05 8.73
CA THR A 309 -13.79 -12.86 8.02
C THR A 309 -14.88 -12.19 8.85
N VAL A 310 -14.98 -10.87 8.80
CA VAL A 310 -15.88 -10.11 9.66
C VAL A 310 -17.19 -9.78 8.97
N ILE A 311 -17.14 -9.47 7.67
CA ILE A 311 -18.29 -9.03 6.88
C ILE A 311 -18.45 -9.92 5.64
N ASP A 312 -19.61 -10.51 5.45
CA ASP A 312 -20.04 -11.26 4.26
C ASP A 312 -19.08 -12.34 3.75
N GLY A 313 -18.28 -12.93 4.64
CA GLY A 313 -17.32 -13.96 4.27
C GLY A 313 -16.13 -13.43 3.46
N LYS A 314 -15.91 -12.12 3.43
CA LYS A 314 -14.83 -11.43 2.71
C LYS A 314 -13.89 -10.75 3.70
N ALA A 315 -12.62 -10.74 3.35
CA ALA A 315 -11.62 -9.94 4.07
C ALA A 315 -11.66 -8.47 3.62
N SER A 316 -11.77 -8.19 2.32
CA SER A 316 -11.85 -6.83 1.78
C SER A 316 -13.28 -6.34 1.66
N GLN A 317 -13.50 -5.08 2.03
CA GLN A 317 -14.79 -4.40 2.06
C GLN A 317 -14.72 -3.10 1.27
N THR A 318 -15.62 -2.92 0.30
CA THR A 318 -15.75 -1.68 -0.45
C THR A 318 -16.53 -0.64 0.35
N LEU A 319 -16.02 0.58 0.48
CA LEU A 319 -16.59 1.66 1.28
C LEU A 319 -17.82 2.32 0.61
N LEU A 320 -18.85 1.52 0.30
CA LEU A 320 -20.08 1.98 -0.34
C LEU A 320 -20.97 2.76 0.64
N ALA A 321 -21.62 3.80 0.13
CA ALA A 321 -22.56 4.63 0.91
C ALA A 321 -23.78 3.87 1.43
N ASP A 322 -24.14 2.77 0.78
CA ASP A 322 -25.27 1.94 1.19
C ASP A 322 -24.91 1.00 2.35
N ASP A 323 -23.62 0.68 2.52
CA ASP A 323 -23.14 -0.30 3.51
C ASP A 323 -22.44 0.38 4.71
N PHE A 324 -21.86 1.57 4.52
CA PHE A 324 -21.06 2.27 5.53
C PHE A 324 -21.57 3.69 5.79
N MET A 325 -21.66 4.04 7.07
CA MET A 325 -21.93 5.41 7.49
C MET A 325 -20.63 6.21 7.61
N SER A 326 -20.72 7.52 7.45
CA SER A 326 -19.60 8.44 7.64
C SER A 326 -19.79 9.30 8.89
N ASN A 327 -18.67 9.71 9.48
CA ASN A 327 -18.64 10.74 10.49
C ASN A 327 -18.74 12.13 9.80
N LYS A 328 -19.64 12.98 10.30
CA LYS A 328 -19.87 14.31 9.72
C LYS A 328 -18.61 15.19 9.84
N ASP A 329 -17.95 15.18 10.98
CA ASP A 329 -16.77 16.02 11.24
C ASP A 329 -15.61 15.63 10.31
N ASP A 330 -15.45 14.32 10.02
CA ASP A 330 -14.44 13.83 9.09
C ASP A 330 -14.80 14.16 7.63
N LEU A 331 -16.09 14.10 7.26
CA LEU A 331 -16.53 14.57 5.94
C LEU A 331 -16.21 16.04 5.73
N GLU A 332 -16.56 16.91 6.69
CA GLU A 332 -16.30 18.35 6.65
C GLU A 332 -14.79 18.63 6.61
N TRP A 333 -14.00 17.90 7.41
CA TRP A 333 -12.55 18.05 7.42
C TRP A 333 -11.92 17.64 6.08
N ILE A 334 -12.32 16.51 5.52
CA ILE A 334 -11.83 16.05 4.20
C ILE A 334 -12.23 17.06 3.12
N GLN A 335 -13.48 17.53 3.12
CA GLN A 335 -13.96 18.51 2.16
C GLN A 335 -13.16 19.82 2.21
N ASP A 336 -12.90 20.36 3.41
CA ASP A 336 -12.03 21.53 3.60
C ASP A 336 -10.62 21.30 2.98
N LYS A 337 -10.03 20.11 3.21
CA LYS A 337 -8.71 19.79 2.64
C LYS A 337 -8.74 19.68 1.12
N ILE A 338 -9.79 19.13 0.54
CA ILE A 338 -9.97 19.04 -0.92
C ILE A 338 -10.10 20.45 -1.52
N GLU A 339 -10.92 21.31 -0.94
CA GLU A 339 -11.09 22.69 -1.40
C GLU A 339 -9.76 23.45 -1.34
N ASN A 340 -9.03 23.33 -0.24
CA ASN A 340 -7.71 23.93 -0.09
C ASN A 340 -6.69 23.37 -1.11
N ALA A 341 -6.66 22.06 -1.33
CA ALA A 341 -5.78 21.43 -2.30
C ALA A 341 -6.11 21.88 -3.72
N ASN A 342 -7.38 21.91 -4.09
CA ASN A 342 -7.83 22.39 -5.39
C ASN A 342 -7.49 23.87 -5.59
N ASN A 343 -7.69 24.72 -4.57
CA ASN A 343 -7.33 26.14 -4.63
C ASN A 343 -5.82 26.33 -4.83
N LEU A 344 -4.98 25.54 -4.19
CA LEU A 344 -3.53 25.57 -4.38
C LEU A 344 -3.15 25.12 -5.79
N TYR A 345 -3.82 24.10 -6.28
CA TYR A 345 -3.53 23.46 -7.57
C TYR A 345 -4.00 24.33 -8.75
N TYR A 346 -5.25 24.82 -8.72
CA TYR A 346 -5.88 25.58 -9.81
C TYR A 346 -5.68 27.10 -9.73
N SER A 347 -5.22 27.66 -8.60
CA SER A 347 -5.02 29.11 -8.44
C SER A 347 -3.84 29.67 -9.25
N GLY A 348 -3.20 28.87 -10.09
CA GLY A 348 -2.08 29.34 -10.93
C GLY A 348 -0.85 29.80 -10.14
N LYS A 349 -0.81 29.62 -8.85
CA LYS A 349 0.43 29.68 -8.05
C LYS A 349 1.24 28.44 -8.39
N LYS A 350 1.92 28.50 -9.57
CA LYS A 350 2.98 27.57 -9.91
C LYS A 350 3.89 27.49 -8.68
N SER A 351 3.76 26.43 -7.89
CA SER A 351 4.87 26.03 -7.05
C SER A 351 6.04 25.95 -8.01
N LYS A 352 7.11 26.66 -7.77
CA LYS A 352 8.33 26.50 -8.58
C LYS A 352 8.71 25.05 -8.42
N SER A 353 8.30 24.22 -9.37
CA SER A 353 8.75 22.87 -9.49
C SER A 353 10.24 22.95 -9.76
N TYR A 354 11.06 22.53 -8.84
CA TYR A 354 12.51 22.44 -8.98
C TYR A 354 12.97 21.56 -10.17
N ARG A 355 12.02 20.98 -10.93
CA ARG A 355 12.27 19.97 -11.94
C ARG A 355 12.09 20.41 -13.38
N THR A 356 11.27 21.42 -13.63
CA THR A 356 11.09 21.94 -15.01
C THR A 356 12.35 22.64 -15.55
N ASP A 357 13.22 23.11 -14.65
CA ASP A 357 14.47 23.78 -15.06
C ASP A 357 15.57 22.79 -15.48
N ASN A 358 15.42 21.50 -15.20
CA ASN A 358 16.43 20.46 -15.49
C ASN A 358 16.08 19.54 -16.66
N ILE A 359 14.92 19.68 -17.27
CA ILE A 359 14.62 18.98 -18.54
C ILE A 359 15.42 19.69 -19.63
N LYS A 360 16.61 19.16 -19.91
CA LYS A 360 17.36 19.57 -21.10
C LYS A 360 16.55 19.15 -22.31
N LYS A 361 16.03 20.12 -23.07
CA LYS A 361 15.39 19.85 -24.36
C LYS A 361 16.30 18.96 -25.18
N LEU A 362 15.85 17.77 -25.49
CA LEU A 362 16.52 16.89 -26.45
C LEU A 362 16.41 17.55 -27.81
N ASN A 363 17.52 18.11 -28.28
CA ASN A 363 17.76 18.71 -29.60
C ASN A 363 16.55 18.89 -30.53
N ASN A 364 16.17 20.14 -30.72
CA ASN A 364 15.62 20.79 -31.94
C ASN A 364 14.98 19.91 -33.04
N ASN A 365 14.14 18.96 -32.72
CA ASN A 365 13.16 18.49 -33.67
C ASN A 365 11.91 19.35 -33.48
N ASN A 366 11.72 20.34 -34.34
CA ASN A 366 10.46 21.07 -34.43
C ASN A 366 9.37 20.08 -34.84
N TRP A 367 8.70 19.53 -33.86
CA TRP A 367 7.44 18.84 -34.08
C TRP A 367 6.41 19.91 -34.39
N ASP A 368 5.92 19.92 -35.64
CA ASP A 368 4.89 20.86 -36.07
C ASP A 368 3.54 20.33 -35.62
N PHE A 369 3.22 20.55 -34.36
CA PHE A 369 1.89 20.25 -33.84
C PHE A 369 0.93 21.37 -34.25
N PRO A 370 -0.29 21.05 -34.73
CA PRO A 370 -1.27 22.08 -35.00
C PRO A 370 -1.59 22.86 -33.73
N ASN A 371 -1.46 24.19 -33.82
CA ASN A 371 -1.75 25.10 -32.74
C ASN A 371 -3.28 25.18 -32.54
N ILE A 372 -3.79 24.43 -31.54
CA ILE A 372 -5.24 24.44 -31.19
C ILE A 372 -5.46 25.59 -30.24
N ASN A 373 -6.37 26.50 -30.60
CA ASN A 373 -6.73 27.63 -29.71
C ASN A 373 -7.49 27.09 -28.48
N LYS A 374 -6.90 27.24 -27.30
CA LYS A 374 -7.34 26.59 -26.05
C LYS A 374 -8.42 27.31 -25.26
N ASP A 375 -8.82 28.52 -25.65
CA ASP A 375 -9.61 29.43 -24.79
C ASP A 375 -11.00 28.91 -24.39
N ASN A 376 -11.51 27.82 -25.00
CA ASN A 376 -12.84 27.24 -24.68
C ASN A 376 -12.94 25.73 -24.98
N LEU A 377 -11.83 25.00 -25.04
CA LEU A 377 -11.81 23.59 -25.38
C LEU A 377 -11.08 22.77 -24.29
N ILE A 378 -11.48 21.53 -24.11
CA ILE A 378 -10.75 20.56 -23.30
C ILE A 378 -10.03 19.64 -24.28
N ASP A 379 -8.69 19.61 -24.22
CA ASP A 379 -7.86 18.75 -25.04
C ASP A 379 -7.71 17.38 -24.38
N ILE A 380 -8.15 16.33 -25.06
CA ILE A 380 -8.02 14.96 -24.60
C ILE A 380 -7.15 14.18 -25.58
N ILE A 381 -6.06 13.62 -25.08
CA ILE A 381 -5.16 12.76 -25.84
C ILE A 381 -5.29 11.33 -25.32
N THR A 382 -5.39 10.35 -26.21
CA THR A 382 -5.21 8.94 -25.90
C THR A 382 -3.88 8.47 -26.51
N TRP A 383 -3.07 7.80 -25.71
CA TRP A 383 -1.73 7.38 -26.12
C TRP A 383 -1.45 5.95 -25.71
N ASN A 384 -1.41 5.05 -26.69
CA ASN A 384 -1.01 3.68 -26.46
C ASN A 384 0.52 3.60 -26.34
N VAL A 385 1.01 3.07 -25.23
CA VAL A 385 2.45 2.97 -24.90
C VAL A 385 2.92 1.52 -24.80
N GLU A 386 2.27 0.61 -25.53
CA GLU A 386 2.49 -0.85 -25.46
C GLU A 386 3.97 -1.26 -25.49
N PHE A 387 4.78 -0.60 -26.30
CA PHE A 387 6.20 -0.91 -26.46
C PHE A 387 7.14 -0.10 -25.57
N PHE A 388 6.63 0.46 -24.48
CA PHE A 388 7.43 1.19 -23.49
C PHE A 388 8.09 0.33 -22.37
N PRO A 389 8.15 -1.03 -22.48
CA PRO A 389 8.77 -1.88 -21.45
C PRO A 389 10.30 -1.72 -21.37
N HIS A 390 10.94 -1.14 -22.38
CA HIS A 390 12.37 -0.85 -22.41
C HIS A 390 12.69 0.60 -22.05
N ALA A 391 11.73 1.31 -21.44
CA ALA A 391 11.94 2.69 -21.04
C ALA A 391 13.12 2.79 -20.06
N ASN A 392 14.13 3.52 -20.47
CA ASN A 392 15.20 4.02 -19.61
C ASN A 392 14.92 5.48 -19.23
N ASP A 393 15.73 6.06 -18.36
CA ASP A 393 15.51 7.42 -17.89
C ASP A 393 15.51 8.46 -19.02
N SER A 394 16.31 8.27 -20.07
CA SER A 394 16.31 9.15 -21.26
C SER A 394 15.01 9.07 -22.05
N THR A 395 14.46 7.88 -22.22
CA THR A 395 13.18 7.67 -22.92
C THR A 395 12.01 8.24 -22.14
N ILE A 396 12.05 8.11 -20.80
CA ILE A 396 11.04 8.69 -19.92
C ILE A 396 11.10 10.22 -19.95
N LEU A 397 12.30 10.80 -19.98
CA LEU A 397 12.49 12.24 -20.16
C LEU A 397 11.92 12.73 -21.50
N ALA A 398 12.18 12.02 -22.59
CA ALA A 398 11.64 12.36 -23.91
C ALA A 398 10.10 12.30 -23.92
N LEU A 399 9.50 11.30 -23.25
CA LEU A 399 8.05 11.22 -23.13
C LEU A 399 7.50 12.37 -22.26
N ALA A 400 8.18 12.73 -21.19
CA ALA A 400 7.79 13.86 -20.34
C ALA A 400 7.84 15.19 -21.12
N GLU A 401 8.88 15.40 -21.95
CA GLU A 401 9.01 16.56 -22.82
C GLU A 401 7.85 16.60 -23.85
N ALA A 402 7.55 15.48 -24.50
CA ALA A 402 6.44 15.39 -25.44
C ALA A 402 5.07 15.68 -24.79
N VAL A 403 4.83 15.18 -23.59
CA VAL A 403 3.61 15.48 -22.80
C VAL A 403 3.52 16.97 -22.47
N GLN A 404 4.62 17.58 -22.08
CA GLN A 404 4.67 19.03 -21.78
C GLN A 404 4.47 19.89 -23.03
N ASP A 405 5.07 19.51 -24.15
CA ASP A 405 4.93 20.23 -25.43
C ASP A 405 3.49 20.12 -25.97
N LEU A 406 2.85 18.96 -25.84
CA LEU A 406 1.43 18.78 -26.17
C LEU A 406 0.52 19.61 -25.27
N ASN A 407 0.90 19.79 -24.02
CA ASN A 407 0.17 20.59 -23.00
C ASN A 407 -1.34 20.33 -23.01
N ALA A 408 -1.76 19.08 -23.15
CA ALA A 408 -3.14 18.68 -23.15
C ALA A 408 -3.74 18.69 -21.73
N ASP A 409 -5.05 18.93 -21.62
CA ASP A 409 -5.75 18.94 -20.34
C ASP A 409 -5.87 17.53 -19.74
N ILE A 410 -6.08 16.52 -20.59
CA ILE A 410 -6.22 15.12 -20.19
C ILE A 410 -5.40 14.25 -21.14
N ILE A 411 -4.58 13.37 -20.58
CA ILE A 411 -3.88 12.33 -21.35
C ILE A 411 -4.19 10.96 -20.76
N ALA A 412 -4.81 10.10 -21.57
CA ALA A 412 -5.10 8.72 -21.23
C ALA A 412 -4.03 7.81 -21.83
N PHE A 413 -3.09 7.33 -21.01
CA PHE A 413 -2.14 6.31 -21.41
C PHE A 413 -2.79 4.93 -21.41
N GLN A 414 -2.55 4.17 -22.45
CA GLN A 414 -3.05 2.80 -22.61
C GLN A 414 -1.89 1.81 -22.61
N GLU A 415 -2.15 0.59 -22.14
CA GLU A 415 -1.21 -0.53 -22.10
C GLU A 415 0.07 -0.25 -21.29
N ILE A 416 -0.06 0.39 -20.15
CA ILE A 416 1.04 0.57 -19.21
C ILE A 416 1.36 -0.78 -18.58
N ARG A 417 2.27 -1.54 -19.17
CA ARG A 417 2.62 -2.89 -18.72
C ARG A 417 3.56 -2.93 -17.52
N ARG A 418 4.26 -1.82 -17.24
CA ARG A 418 5.20 -1.69 -16.12
C ARG A 418 4.98 -0.38 -15.38
N ILE A 419 4.46 -0.47 -14.18
CA ILE A 419 4.14 0.68 -13.32
C ILE A 419 5.40 1.53 -13.03
N GLY A 420 6.58 0.91 -12.96
CA GLY A 420 7.81 1.60 -12.56
C GLY A 420 8.20 2.78 -13.45
N TRP A 421 8.15 2.63 -14.79
CA TRP A 421 8.47 3.75 -15.68
C TRP A 421 7.42 4.86 -15.60
N PHE A 422 6.15 4.51 -15.38
CA PHE A 422 5.09 5.50 -15.21
C PHE A 422 5.27 6.33 -13.95
N SER A 423 5.68 5.71 -12.86
CA SER A 423 6.08 6.40 -11.62
C SER A 423 7.16 7.44 -11.87
N LYS A 424 8.21 7.07 -12.63
CA LYS A 424 9.29 7.99 -13.03
C LYS A 424 8.78 9.11 -13.95
N LEU A 425 7.92 8.79 -14.93
CA LEU A 425 7.30 9.77 -15.81
C LEU A 425 6.56 10.84 -15.01
N MET A 426 5.72 10.43 -14.05
CA MET A 426 4.93 11.35 -13.25
C MET A 426 5.79 12.28 -12.39
N ALA A 427 6.98 11.86 -11.99
CA ALA A 427 7.93 12.72 -11.31
C ALA A 427 8.41 13.91 -12.16
N TYR A 428 8.43 13.76 -13.50
CA TYR A 428 8.75 14.84 -14.43
C TYR A 428 7.55 15.69 -14.86
N LEU A 429 6.33 15.29 -14.48
CA LEU A 429 5.07 15.95 -14.86
C LEU A 429 4.33 16.54 -13.64
N PRO A 430 4.94 17.49 -12.90
CA PRO A 430 4.38 18.00 -11.66
C PRO A 430 3.08 18.80 -11.83
N ASN A 431 2.75 19.21 -13.06
CA ASN A 431 1.52 19.91 -13.39
C ASN A 431 0.35 18.96 -13.71
N TYR A 432 0.62 17.65 -13.80
CA TYR A 432 -0.39 16.65 -14.05
C TYR A 432 -0.69 15.83 -12.79
N ASN A 433 -1.96 15.57 -12.57
CA ASN A 433 -2.41 14.52 -11.65
C ASN A 433 -2.59 13.23 -12.41
N PHE A 434 -2.53 12.10 -11.72
CA PHE A 434 -2.78 10.84 -12.38
C PHE A 434 -3.72 9.95 -11.57
N ILE A 435 -4.45 9.12 -12.31
CA ILE A 435 -5.28 8.05 -11.76
C ILE A 435 -4.77 6.77 -12.42
N VAL A 436 -4.49 5.75 -11.62
CA VAL A 436 -4.13 4.40 -12.09
C VAL A 436 -5.36 3.53 -11.89
N SER A 437 -5.86 2.94 -12.98
CA SER A 437 -7.01 2.04 -12.97
C SER A 437 -6.58 0.58 -13.05
#